data_f7d18364d261e41c5b96ba5a218581be
#
_entry.id   f7d18364d261e41c5b96ba5a218581be
#
_cell.length_a   1.000
_cell.length_b   1.000
_cell.length_c   1.000
_cell.angle_alpha   90.00
_cell.angle_beta   90.00
_cell.angle_gamma   90.00
#
_symmetry.space_group_name_H-M   'P 1'
#
loop_
_entity.id
_entity.type
_entity.pdbx_description
1 polymer ?
#
loop_
_entity_poly.entity_id
_entity_poly.type
_entity_poly.pdbx_seq_one_letter_code
_entity_poly.pdbx_strand_id
1 'polypeptide(L)'
;MRQLSLLLCLLLLTGCVVNAPQKAQFNAEYPNRQDIRHHAVYRFMTKPLKPGGGKDYGANDLAETLRARANNAAMVELHFNYPARRLQVKTLDAQNRTLREVTYVLLDESAAKPSGSDSRYFFLTKEGVLLTKYKNCTPDMSVGCRWHDRMLFITRNGDMAVQFASGTAGMAFLVIPFYGSEKHLTIYPKATGV
;
A
#
# COMPACT_ATOMS: atom_id res chain seq x y z
N MET A 1 -14.46 47.40 4.06
CA MET A 1 -14.95 46.28 3.23
C MET A 1 -13.87 45.60 2.39
N ARG A 2 -12.98 46.31 1.72
CA ARG A 2 -11.88 45.71 0.90
C ARG A 2 -10.90 44.85 1.72
N GLN A 3 -10.56 45.22 2.94
CA GLN A 3 -9.65 44.41 3.79
C GLN A 3 -10.29 43.13 4.31
N LEU A 4 -11.62 43.16 4.58
CA LEU A 4 -12.35 41.97 5.02
C LEU A 4 -12.45 40.91 3.91
N SER A 5 -12.58 41.35 2.65
CA SER A 5 -12.60 40.48 1.47
C SER A 5 -11.26 39.81 1.21
N LEU A 6 -10.15 40.53 1.44
CA LEU A 6 -8.79 39.98 1.32
C LEU A 6 -8.49 38.94 2.40
N LEU A 7 -8.96 39.17 3.64
CA LEU A 7 -8.81 38.22 4.76
C LEU A 7 -9.62 36.94 4.52
N LEU A 8 -10.81 37.06 3.93
CA LEU A 8 -11.64 35.91 3.59
C LEU A 8 -11.04 35.07 2.47
N CYS A 9 -10.41 35.72 1.46
CA CYS A 9 -9.69 35.01 0.40
C CYS A 9 -8.44 34.27 0.91
N LEU A 10 -7.71 34.82 1.87
CA LEU A 10 -6.55 34.17 2.50
C LEU A 10 -6.94 32.92 3.32
N LEU A 11 -8.11 32.93 3.94
CA LEU A 11 -8.62 31.78 4.71
C LEU A 11 -9.08 30.60 3.82
N LEU A 12 -9.38 30.86 2.54
CA LEU A 12 -9.80 29.82 1.58
C LEU A 12 -8.61 29.05 0.96
N LEU A 13 -7.36 29.47 1.19
CA LEU A 13 -6.16 28.85 0.62
C LEU A 13 -5.55 27.70 1.45
N THR A 14 -6.11 27.36 2.61
CA THR A 14 -5.49 26.42 3.55
C THR A 14 -5.94 24.97 3.44
N GLY A 15 -6.63 24.58 2.37
CA GLY A 15 -7.36 23.33 2.31
C GLY A 15 -6.64 22.06 1.82
N CYS A 16 -5.39 22.11 1.37
CA CYS A 16 -4.71 20.95 0.81
C CYS A 16 -3.47 20.56 1.62
N VAL A 17 -3.56 19.48 2.41
CA VAL A 17 -2.41 18.90 3.11
C VAL A 17 -1.98 17.63 2.40
N VAL A 18 -0.77 17.62 1.83
CA VAL A 18 -0.13 16.43 1.24
C VAL A 18 1.12 16.12 2.05
N ASN A 19 1.11 14.98 2.74
CA ASN A 19 2.25 14.50 3.51
C ASN A 19 2.89 13.30 2.79
N ALA A 20 4.15 13.39 2.42
CA ALA A 20 4.89 12.32 1.76
C ALA A 20 6.37 12.32 2.20
N PRO A 21 6.67 11.95 3.46
CA PRO A 21 8.01 12.09 4.03
C PRO A 21 9.08 11.29 3.29
N GLN A 22 8.74 10.14 2.67
CA GLN A 22 9.68 9.33 1.91
C GLN A 22 9.60 9.55 0.38
N LYS A 23 9.12 10.71 -0.08
CA LYS A 23 8.98 11.01 -1.51
C LYS A 23 10.30 10.90 -2.27
N ALA A 24 11.40 11.39 -1.69
CA ALA A 24 12.72 11.30 -2.31
C ALA A 24 13.17 9.83 -2.47
N GLN A 25 12.96 9.00 -1.46
CA GLN A 25 13.27 7.57 -1.50
C GLN A 25 12.39 6.84 -2.54
N PHE A 26 11.10 7.12 -2.57
CA PHE A 26 10.22 6.56 -3.60
C PHE A 26 10.67 6.93 -5.01
N ASN A 27 11.02 8.19 -5.25
CA ASN A 27 11.48 8.66 -6.56
C ASN A 27 12.82 8.04 -6.97
N ALA A 28 13.66 7.61 -6.02
CA ALA A 28 14.90 6.88 -6.31
C ALA A 28 14.65 5.41 -6.63
N GLU A 29 13.74 4.75 -5.92
CA GLU A 29 13.53 3.30 -6.02
C GLU A 29 12.54 2.91 -7.14
N TYR A 30 11.41 3.61 -7.25
CA TYR A 30 10.34 3.21 -8.14
C TYR A 30 10.72 3.19 -9.64
N PRO A 31 11.46 4.17 -10.20
CA PRO A 31 11.90 4.13 -11.59
C PRO A 31 12.86 2.97 -11.88
N ASN A 32 13.61 2.51 -10.87
CA ASN A 32 14.63 1.46 -10.98
C ASN A 32 14.14 0.09 -10.49
N ARG A 33 12.84 -0.08 -10.28
CA ARG A 33 12.25 -1.32 -9.77
C ARG A 33 12.45 -2.48 -10.74
N GLN A 34 12.46 -3.66 -10.17
CA GLN A 34 12.40 -4.91 -10.95
C GLN A 34 10.94 -5.30 -11.20
N ASP A 35 10.69 -5.94 -12.32
CA ASP A 35 9.39 -6.56 -12.58
C ASP A 35 9.21 -7.77 -11.65
N ILE A 36 8.14 -7.79 -10.88
CA ILE A 36 7.85 -8.88 -9.93
C ILE A 36 7.64 -10.24 -10.64
N ARG A 37 7.42 -10.24 -11.95
CA ARG A 37 7.25 -11.46 -12.76
C ARG A 37 8.56 -12.16 -13.08
N HIS A 38 9.71 -11.54 -12.80
CA HIS A 38 11.01 -12.15 -13.07
C HIS A 38 11.25 -13.43 -12.26
N HIS A 39 10.61 -13.57 -11.11
CA HIS A 39 10.72 -14.76 -10.28
C HIS A 39 9.34 -15.25 -9.85
N ALA A 40 9.20 -16.57 -9.75
CA ALA A 40 7.98 -17.18 -9.21
C ALA A 40 7.96 -17.19 -7.67
N VAL A 41 9.11 -17.05 -7.03
CA VAL A 41 9.23 -17.10 -5.57
C VAL A 41 10.11 -15.96 -5.09
N TYR A 42 9.63 -15.27 -4.04
CA TYR A 42 10.37 -14.24 -3.32
C TYR A 42 10.29 -14.50 -1.83
N ARG A 43 11.35 -14.14 -1.09
CA ARG A 43 11.38 -14.18 0.37
C ARG A 43 11.87 -12.85 0.93
N PHE A 44 11.17 -12.36 1.95
CA PHE A 44 11.47 -11.11 2.62
C PHE A 44 11.39 -11.26 4.14
N MET A 45 12.16 -10.45 4.86
CA MET A 45 11.99 -10.33 6.29
C MET A 45 10.64 -9.68 6.62
N THR A 46 10.03 -10.06 7.74
CA THR A 46 8.78 -9.43 8.20
C THR A 46 9.00 -8.00 8.68
N LYS A 47 10.20 -7.70 9.18
CA LYS A 47 10.55 -6.40 9.74
C LYS A 47 11.25 -5.52 8.70
N PRO A 48 10.89 -4.24 8.62
CA PRO A 48 11.50 -3.33 7.67
C PRO A 48 12.93 -2.94 8.08
N LEU A 49 13.72 -2.47 7.11
CA LEU A 49 15.06 -1.90 7.33
C LEU A 49 15.04 -0.70 8.30
N LYS A 50 14.02 0.13 8.18
CA LYS A 50 13.74 1.24 9.08
C LYS A 50 12.24 1.27 9.35
N PRO A 51 11.81 1.55 10.58
CA PRO A 51 10.39 1.70 10.87
C PRO A 51 9.77 2.73 9.91
N GLY A 52 8.67 2.35 9.26
CA GLY A 52 7.88 3.28 8.45
C GLY A 52 7.29 4.37 9.35
N GLY A 53 7.33 5.62 8.90
CA GLY A 53 6.79 6.75 9.66
C GLY A 53 5.28 6.81 9.77
N GLY A 54 4.56 5.84 9.19
CA GLY A 54 3.10 5.80 9.19
C GLY A 54 2.54 5.12 10.43
N LYS A 55 1.42 5.65 10.92
CA LYS A 55 0.61 5.01 11.97
C LYS A 55 -0.28 3.89 11.44
N ASP A 56 -0.15 3.55 10.17
CA ASP A 56 -1.04 2.64 9.49
C ASP A 56 -0.79 1.18 9.84
N TYR A 57 -1.86 0.43 9.90
CA TYR A 57 -1.86 -1.01 10.15
C TYR A 57 -0.93 -1.74 9.16
N GLY A 58 0.10 -2.39 9.70
CA GLY A 58 1.02 -3.20 8.94
C GLY A 58 2.26 -2.48 8.39
N ALA A 59 2.41 -1.15 8.56
CA ALA A 59 3.58 -0.43 8.05
C ALA A 59 4.93 -0.93 8.62
N ASN A 60 4.92 -1.62 9.75
CA ASN A 60 6.11 -2.15 10.42
C ASN A 60 6.19 -3.68 10.41
N ASP A 61 5.30 -4.35 9.67
CA ASP A 61 5.28 -5.80 9.55
C ASP A 61 4.69 -6.22 8.20
N LEU A 62 5.51 -6.88 7.37
CA LEU A 62 5.09 -7.31 6.03
C LEU A 62 3.99 -8.39 6.10
N ALA A 63 4.06 -9.29 7.07
CA ALA A 63 3.05 -10.33 7.24
C ALA A 63 1.68 -9.72 7.61
N GLU A 64 1.67 -8.65 8.41
CA GLU A 64 0.45 -7.90 8.71
C GLU A 64 -0.05 -7.13 7.48
N THR A 65 0.83 -6.47 6.75
CA THR A 65 0.52 -5.78 5.48
C THR A 65 -0.17 -6.73 4.49
N LEU A 66 0.28 -7.98 4.44
CA LEU A 66 -0.24 -9.04 3.58
C LEU A 66 -1.34 -9.89 4.26
N ARG A 67 -1.92 -9.43 5.37
CA ARG A 67 -2.97 -10.15 6.12
C ARG A 67 -2.64 -11.62 6.44
N ALA A 68 -1.37 -11.94 6.53
CA ALA A 68 -0.82 -13.26 6.83
C ALA A 68 -0.10 -13.28 8.17
N ARG A 69 -0.45 -12.37 9.10
CA ARG A 69 0.17 -12.23 10.42
C ARG A 69 0.11 -13.56 11.19
N ALA A 70 1.25 -13.94 11.75
CA ALA A 70 1.40 -15.05 12.67
C ALA A 70 2.37 -14.67 13.79
N ASN A 71 2.21 -15.26 14.98
CA ASN A 71 3.15 -15.07 16.08
C ASN A 71 4.50 -15.71 15.70
N ASN A 72 5.60 -15.07 16.10
CA ASN A 72 6.97 -15.51 15.80
C ASN A 72 7.31 -15.55 14.31
N ALA A 73 6.60 -14.79 13.49
CA ALA A 73 6.90 -14.63 12.08
C ALA A 73 8.25 -13.94 11.87
N ALA A 74 9.17 -14.59 11.15
CA ALA A 74 10.47 -14.05 10.79
C ALA A 74 10.49 -13.58 9.33
N MET A 75 9.84 -14.35 8.45
CA MET A 75 9.88 -14.12 7.00
C MET A 75 8.49 -14.25 6.37
N VAL A 76 8.36 -13.66 5.21
CA VAL A 76 7.23 -13.86 4.30
C VAL A 76 7.78 -14.40 2.99
N GLU A 77 7.16 -15.46 2.49
CA GLU A 77 7.43 -16.04 1.19
C GLU A 77 6.24 -15.83 0.25
N LEU A 78 6.50 -15.32 -0.93
CA LEU A 78 5.52 -15.07 -1.98
C LEU A 78 5.72 -16.10 -3.09
N HIS A 79 4.70 -16.91 -3.38
CA HIS A 79 4.67 -17.84 -4.49
C HIS A 79 3.68 -17.38 -5.55
N PHE A 80 4.18 -17.03 -6.72
CA PHE A 80 3.37 -16.61 -7.86
C PHE A 80 3.09 -17.81 -8.78
N ASN A 81 1.82 -18.07 -9.00
CA ASN A 81 1.33 -18.96 -10.05
C ASN A 81 0.62 -18.10 -11.09
N TYR A 82 1.39 -17.56 -12.05
CA TYR A 82 0.87 -16.67 -13.09
C TYR A 82 -0.18 -17.33 -14.00
N PRO A 83 0.01 -18.58 -14.46
CA PRO A 83 -1.02 -19.28 -15.24
C PRO A 83 -2.35 -19.43 -14.49
N ALA A 84 -2.30 -19.76 -13.21
CA ALA A 84 -3.50 -19.89 -12.38
C ALA A 84 -3.99 -18.54 -11.80
N ARG A 85 -3.29 -17.42 -12.08
CA ARG A 85 -3.56 -16.09 -11.53
C ARG A 85 -3.69 -16.08 -10.01
N ARG A 86 -2.73 -16.71 -9.33
CA ARG A 86 -2.72 -16.83 -7.86
C ARG A 86 -1.39 -16.38 -7.29
N LEU A 87 -1.47 -15.72 -6.15
CA LEU A 87 -0.34 -15.42 -5.28
C LEU A 87 -0.61 -16.12 -3.93
N GLN A 88 0.23 -17.04 -3.56
CA GLN A 88 0.26 -17.67 -2.24
C GLN A 88 1.27 -16.93 -1.39
N VAL A 89 0.82 -16.47 -0.24
CA VAL A 89 1.64 -15.77 0.76
C VAL A 89 1.80 -16.71 1.95
N LYS A 90 3.03 -17.11 2.25
CA LYS A 90 3.37 -17.92 3.42
C LYS A 90 4.14 -17.09 4.42
N THR A 91 3.76 -17.15 5.67
CA THR A 91 4.53 -16.59 6.78
C THR A 91 5.33 -17.72 7.42
N LEU A 92 6.62 -17.51 7.57
CA LEU A 92 7.55 -18.51 8.06
C LEU A 92 8.18 -18.05 9.39
N ASP A 93 8.52 -19.01 10.26
CA ASP A 93 9.37 -18.75 11.42
C ASP A 93 10.87 -18.73 11.04
N ALA A 94 11.73 -18.56 12.05
CA ALA A 94 13.20 -18.54 11.85
C ALA A 94 13.78 -19.89 11.41
N GLN A 95 13.03 -20.98 11.55
CA GLN A 95 13.38 -22.33 11.11
C GLN A 95 12.75 -22.71 9.76
N ASN A 96 12.19 -21.73 9.02
CA ASN A 96 11.49 -21.91 7.74
C ASN A 96 10.22 -22.76 7.82
N ARG A 97 9.62 -22.97 8.98
CA ARG A 97 8.35 -23.65 9.11
C ARG A 97 7.21 -22.69 8.78
N THR A 98 6.25 -23.16 7.99
CA THR A 98 5.08 -22.37 7.64
C THR A 98 4.18 -22.19 8.86
N LEU A 99 3.94 -20.95 9.27
CA LEU A 99 3.04 -20.59 10.38
C LEU A 99 1.65 -20.25 9.88
N ARG A 100 1.55 -19.63 8.71
CA ARG A 100 0.29 -19.22 8.10
C ARG A 100 0.43 -19.14 6.59
N GLU A 101 -0.68 -19.43 5.91
CA GLU A 101 -0.79 -19.32 4.47
C GLU A 101 -2.07 -18.57 4.09
N VAL A 102 -1.96 -17.70 3.09
CA VAL A 102 -3.05 -16.91 2.54
C VAL A 102 -2.92 -16.88 1.02
N THR A 103 -4.01 -17.11 0.32
CA THR A 103 -4.04 -17.03 -1.16
C THR A 103 -4.77 -15.79 -1.63
N TYR A 104 -4.20 -15.14 -2.62
CA TYR A 104 -4.73 -13.98 -3.33
C TYR A 104 -4.99 -14.33 -4.79
N VAL A 105 -6.03 -13.71 -5.35
CA VAL A 105 -6.26 -13.71 -6.80
C VAL A 105 -5.46 -12.56 -7.42
N LEU A 106 -4.76 -12.84 -8.51
CA LEU A 106 -4.09 -11.82 -9.32
C LEU A 106 -5.05 -11.38 -10.44
N LEU A 107 -5.39 -10.11 -10.43
CA LEU A 107 -6.28 -9.49 -11.41
C LEU A 107 -5.46 -8.61 -12.35
N ASP A 108 -5.89 -8.49 -13.58
CA ASP A 108 -5.36 -7.47 -14.48
C ASP A 108 -5.77 -6.07 -13.98
N GLU A 109 -4.96 -5.06 -14.23
CA GLU A 109 -5.20 -3.69 -13.74
C GLU A 109 -6.55 -3.11 -14.19
N SER A 110 -7.05 -3.53 -15.36
CA SER A 110 -8.34 -3.14 -15.92
C SER A 110 -9.53 -3.97 -15.44
N ALA A 111 -9.28 -5.03 -14.66
CA ALA A 111 -10.35 -5.90 -14.18
C ALA A 111 -11.22 -5.19 -13.15
N ALA A 112 -12.51 -5.55 -13.14
CA ALA A 112 -13.41 -5.08 -12.09
C ALA A 112 -12.99 -5.61 -10.72
N LYS A 113 -13.10 -4.77 -9.71
CA LYS A 113 -12.87 -5.18 -8.32
C LYS A 113 -13.89 -6.25 -7.92
N PRO A 114 -13.47 -7.39 -7.35
CA PRO A 114 -14.39 -8.40 -6.84
C PRO A 114 -15.31 -7.81 -5.77
N SER A 115 -16.58 -8.15 -5.82
CA SER A 115 -17.56 -7.82 -4.78
C SER A 115 -17.33 -8.70 -3.55
N GLY A 116 -17.44 -8.11 -2.35
CA GLY A 116 -17.31 -8.79 -1.06
C GLY A 116 -16.17 -8.24 -0.21
N SER A 117 -16.42 -8.12 1.11
CA SER A 117 -15.45 -7.57 2.07
C SER A 117 -14.21 -8.45 2.24
N ASP A 118 -14.33 -9.76 1.98
CA ASP A 118 -13.26 -10.74 2.22
C ASP A 118 -12.46 -11.12 0.97
N SER A 119 -12.75 -10.50 -0.17
CA SER A 119 -12.03 -10.80 -1.41
C SER A 119 -10.56 -10.40 -1.28
N ARG A 120 -9.68 -11.41 -1.35
CA ARG A 120 -8.23 -11.26 -1.32
C ARG A 120 -7.72 -11.21 -2.73
N TYR A 121 -7.31 -10.03 -3.19
CA TYR A 121 -6.81 -9.83 -4.54
C TYR A 121 -5.72 -8.78 -4.58
N PHE A 122 -4.90 -8.88 -5.61
CA PHE A 122 -4.00 -7.81 -6.06
C PHE A 122 -4.24 -7.59 -7.55
N PHE A 123 -4.19 -6.34 -7.96
CA PHE A 123 -3.99 -6.01 -9.36
C PHE A 123 -2.51 -6.14 -9.68
N LEU A 124 -2.18 -6.92 -10.71
CA LEU A 124 -0.83 -7.00 -11.27
C LEU A 124 -0.78 -6.06 -12.47
N THR A 125 0.01 -5.00 -12.35
CA THR A 125 0.13 -3.99 -13.40
C THR A 125 1.03 -4.46 -14.55
N LYS A 126 0.94 -3.74 -15.66
CA LYS A 126 1.84 -3.97 -16.81
C LYS A 126 3.31 -3.74 -16.46
N GLU A 127 3.57 -2.85 -15.51
CA GLU A 127 4.90 -2.52 -15.00
C GLU A 127 5.43 -3.52 -13.95
N GLY A 128 4.75 -4.64 -13.73
CA GLY A 128 5.16 -5.67 -12.78
C GLY A 128 5.07 -5.23 -11.31
N VAL A 129 4.02 -4.53 -10.95
CA VAL A 129 3.75 -4.03 -9.59
C VAL A 129 2.44 -4.61 -9.09
N LEU A 130 2.33 -4.90 -7.80
CA LEU A 130 1.08 -5.31 -7.18
C LEU A 130 0.39 -4.09 -6.57
N LEU A 131 -0.91 -3.96 -6.83
CA LEU A 131 -1.75 -2.88 -6.29
C LEU A 131 -2.96 -3.43 -5.57
N THR A 132 -3.33 -2.78 -4.45
CA THR A 132 -4.68 -2.85 -3.91
C THR A 132 -5.25 -1.45 -3.85
N LYS A 133 -6.50 -1.29 -4.24
CA LYS A 133 -7.20 0.00 -4.22
C LYS A 133 -8.48 -0.15 -3.42
N TYR A 134 -8.66 0.73 -2.47
CA TYR A 134 -9.90 0.83 -1.70
C TYR A 134 -10.41 2.25 -1.75
N LYS A 135 -11.67 2.41 -2.09
CA LYS A 135 -12.35 3.70 -2.06
C LYS A 135 -13.74 3.49 -1.48
N ASN A 136 -14.09 4.32 -0.54
CA ASN A 136 -15.44 4.39 0.01
C ASN A 136 -15.91 5.85 0.02
N CYS A 137 -17.09 6.09 -0.49
CA CYS A 137 -17.73 7.40 -0.53
C CYS A 137 -19.06 7.28 0.20
N THR A 138 -19.30 8.13 1.17
CA THR A 138 -20.55 8.20 1.93
C THR A 138 -21.37 9.41 1.47
N PRO A 139 -22.67 9.25 1.22
CA PRO A 139 -23.54 10.35 0.85
C PRO A 139 -24.14 11.14 2.04
N ASP A 140 -23.60 10.93 3.27
CA ASP A 140 -24.08 11.57 4.48
C ASP A 140 -23.81 13.09 4.50
N MET A 141 -24.26 13.80 5.57
CA MET A 141 -24.18 15.27 5.72
C MET A 141 -22.78 15.86 5.50
N SER A 142 -21.73 15.05 5.55
CA SER A 142 -20.40 15.33 5.00
C SER A 142 -20.17 14.45 3.76
N VAL A 143 -20.52 14.95 2.60
CA VAL A 143 -20.24 14.23 1.34
C VAL A 143 -18.74 14.13 1.16
N GLY A 144 -18.21 12.91 1.29
CA GLY A 144 -16.78 12.69 1.19
C GLY A 144 -16.39 11.28 0.79
N CYS A 145 -15.20 11.16 0.23
CA CYS A 145 -14.59 9.90 -0.12
C CYS A 145 -13.32 9.68 0.70
N ARG A 146 -13.10 8.45 1.13
CA ARG A 146 -11.83 7.96 1.67
C ARG A 146 -11.27 6.93 0.74
N TRP A 147 -9.96 6.95 0.56
CA TRP A 147 -9.26 5.92 -0.21
C TRP A 147 -8.02 5.45 0.51
N HIS A 148 -7.65 4.18 0.25
CA HIS A 148 -6.44 3.55 0.71
C HIS A 148 -5.89 2.70 -0.42
N ASP A 149 -4.72 3.04 -0.88
CA ASP A 149 -4.03 2.29 -1.93
C ASP A 149 -2.73 1.71 -1.36
N ARG A 150 -2.43 0.49 -1.71
CA ARG A 150 -1.14 -0.13 -1.43
C ARG A 150 -0.50 -0.55 -2.73
N MET A 151 0.75 -0.18 -2.89
CA MET A 151 1.59 -0.56 -4.02
C MET A 151 2.78 -1.35 -3.48
N LEU A 152 3.00 -2.56 -4.02
CA LEU A 152 4.14 -3.38 -3.68
C LEU A 152 4.98 -3.57 -4.94
N PHE A 153 6.29 -3.32 -4.83
CA PHE A 153 7.23 -3.50 -5.92
C PHE A 153 8.58 -4.00 -5.41
N ILE A 154 9.36 -4.61 -6.29
CA ILE A 154 10.71 -5.06 -5.97
C ILE A 154 11.67 -3.94 -6.29
N THR A 155 12.47 -3.50 -5.31
CA THR A 155 13.52 -2.48 -5.51
C THR A 155 14.62 -3.00 -6.42
N ARG A 156 15.51 -2.12 -6.88
CA ARG A 156 16.70 -2.50 -7.63
C ARG A 156 17.55 -3.55 -6.90
N ASN A 157 17.62 -3.49 -5.58
CA ASN A 157 18.41 -4.42 -4.75
C ASN A 157 17.69 -5.74 -4.45
N GLY A 158 16.44 -5.90 -4.89
CA GLY A 158 15.64 -7.09 -4.67
C GLY A 158 14.83 -7.08 -3.37
N ASP A 159 14.80 -5.96 -2.64
CA ASP A 159 13.97 -5.79 -1.45
C ASP A 159 12.50 -5.53 -1.83
N MET A 160 11.57 -5.83 -0.92
CA MET A 160 10.16 -5.47 -1.10
C MET A 160 9.90 -4.06 -0.61
N ALA A 161 9.52 -3.17 -1.50
CA ALA A 161 9.00 -1.86 -1.16
C ALA A 161 7.48 -1.87 -1.13
N VAL A 162 6.90 -1.33 -0.07
CA VAL A 162 5.46 -1.13 0.09
C VAL A 162 5.20 0.36 0.24
N GLN A 163 4.53 0.95 -0.75
CA GLN A 163 3.98 2.28 -0.63
C GLN A 163 2.52 2.18 -0.19
N PHE A 164 2.21 2.82 0.90
CA PHE A 164 0.85 3.07 1.35
C PHE A 164 0.46 4.50 1.00
N ALA A 165 -0.70 4.68 0.40
CA ALA A 165 -1.28 5.98 0.14
C ALA A 165 -2.70 6.01 0.69
N SER A 166 -3.02 7.01 1.49
CA SER A 166 -4.36 7.24 1.99
C SER A 166 -4.78 8.68 1.81
N GLY A 167 -6.07 8.90 1.79
CA GLY A 167 -6.57 10.26 1.73
C GLY A 167 -8.06 10.35 1.90
N THR A 168 -8.48 11.58 2.08
CA THR A 168 -9.89 11.96 2.17
C THR A 168 -10.12 13.21 1.32
N ALA A 169 -11.26 13.24 0.66
CA ALA A 169 -11.73 14.43 -0.05
C ALA A 169 -13.21 14.57 0.13
N GLY A 170 -13.72 15.80 0.29
CA GLY A 170 -15.14 16.01 0.46
C GLY A 170 -15.50 17.46 0.73
N MET A 171 -16.72 17.63 1.19
CA MET A 171 -17.27 18.94 1.60
C MET A 171 -17.83 18.81 3.01
N ALA A 172 -17.33 19.63 3.93
CA ALA A 172 -17.90 19.79 5.25
C ALA A 172 -19.08 20.77 5.16
N PHE A 173 -20.21 20.42 5.79
CA PHE A 173 -21.45 21.22 5.79
C PHE A 173 -21.91 21.62 4.37
N LEU A 174 -21.56 20.82 3.33
CA LEU A 174 -21.90 21.05 1.91
C LEU A 174 -21.32 22.34 1.30
N VAL A 175 -20.45 23.06 2.01
CA VAL A 175 -19.90 24.37 1.55
C VAL A 175 -18.41 24.49 1.70
N ILE A 176 -17.77 23.73 2.59
CA ILE A 176 -16.32 23.84 2.86
C ILE A 176 -15.61 22.63 2.25
N PRO A 177 -14.91 22.79 1.11
CA PRO A 177 -14.14 21.69 0.54
C PRO A 177 -12.94 21.36 1.44
N PHE A 178 -12.64 20.07 1.58
CA PHE A 178 -11.44 19.58 2.25
C PHE A 178 -10.77 18.50 1.42
N TYR A 179 -9.44 18.47 1.47
CA TYR A 179 -8.62 17.43 0.88
C TYR A 179 -7.41 17.18 1.77
N GLY A 180 -7.13 15.93 2.04
CA GLY A 180 -5.92 15.51 2.73
C GLY A 180 -5.43 14.20 2.16
N SER A 181 -4.12 14.07 1.99
CA SER A 181 -3.52 12.80 1.60
C SER A 181 -2.16 12.61 2.24
N GLU A 182 -1.81 11.37 2.49
CA GLU A 182 -0.51 10.98 2.98
C GLU A 182 0.01 9.76 2.22
N LYS A 183 1.34 9.69 2.09
CA LYS A 183 2.04 8.57 1.44
C LYS A 183 3.24 8.18 2.28
N HIS A 184 3.36 6.90 2.55
CA HIS A 184 4.47 6.32 3.30
C HIS A 184 5.10 5.20 2.48
N LEU A 185 6.42 5.10 2.53
CA LEU A 185 7.18 4.02 1.91
C LEU A 185 7.90 3.23 3.01
N THR A 186 7.75 1.92 2.96
CA THR A 186 8.46 0.99 3.84
C THR A 186 9.19 -0.04 3.01
N ILE A 187 10.45 -0.33 3.34
CA ILE A 187 11.28 -1.31 2.61
C ILE A 187 11.60 -2.46 3.54
N TYR A 188 11.30 -3.68 3.08
CA TYR A 188 11.53 -4.95 3.75
C TYR A 188 12.67 -5.68 3.05
N PRO A 189 13.74 -6.04 3.79
CA PRO A 189 14.90 -6.66 3.18
C PRO A 189 14.56 -8.01 2.56
N LYS A 190 15.18 -8.31 1.44
CA LYS A 190 15.23 -9.66 0.89
C LYS A 190 15.83 -10.59 1.94
N ALA A 191 15.20 -11.72 2.22
CA ALA A 191 15.78 -12.74 3.08
C ALA A 191 16.95 -13.39 2.33
N THR A 192 18.17 -13.20 2.86
CA THR A 192 19.39 -13.78 2.32
C THR A 192 19.66 -15.11 3.03
N GLY A 193 19.75 -16.19 2.28
CA GLY A 193 20.33 -17.45 2.70
C GLY A 193 19.37 -18.38 3.44
N VAL A 194 18.91 -19.34 2.75
CA VAL A 194 18.89 -20.76 3.18
C VAL A 194 19.26 -21.58 1.98
#